data_e9904dccbf53baad7833b62ca2bba0c0
#
_entry.id   e9904dccbf53baad7833b62ca2bba0c0
#
_cell.length_a   1.000
_cell.length_b   1.000
_cell.length_c   1.000
_cell.angle_alpha   90.00
_cell.angle_beta   90.00
_cell.angle_gamma   90.00
#
_symmetry.space_group_name_H-M   'P 1'
#
loop_
_entity.id
_entity.type
_entity.pdbx_description
1 polymer ?
#
loop_
_entity_poly.entity_id
_entity_poly.type
_entity_poly.pdbx_seq_one_letter_code
_entity_poly.pdbx_strand_id
1 'polypeptide(L)'
;FENEKLINIVKNFRQYKHALNYKQSALAVLNSRGISELELKMSGDLLNLNYEHAVQHYIDFKENSKLGLALNSVCIVLGLGGLILNNNGFPVVGKTFTVIAVLVLIFFLIVLKKTIKNQSSFYDFLEVKFFNKAFIQILIGMPIFYFYRKYFITKMEEDLNKIA
;
A
#
# COMPACT_ATOMS: atom_id res chain seq x y z
N PHE A 1 35.69 -8.10 -3.30
CA PHE A 1 34.50 -7.29 -3.00
C PHE A 1 34.82 -6.45 -1.76
N GLU A 2 34.44 -5.17 -1.78
CA GLU A 2 34.45 -4.26 -0.64
C GLU A 2 33.40 -4.68 0.41
N ASN A 3 33.62 -4.38 1.69
CA ASN A 3 32.72 -4.76 2.77
C ASN A 3 31.30 -4.18 2.55
N GLU A 4 31.20 -2.93 2.09
CA GLU A 4 29.91 -2.28 1.77
C GLU A 4 29.07 -3.07 0.76
N LYS A 5 29.73 -3.61 -0.30
CA LYS A 5 29.03 -4.45 -1.29
C LYS A 5 28.54 -5.77 -0.70
N LEU A 6 29.31 -6.37 0.20
CA LEU A 6 28.92 -7.60 0.89
C LEU A 6 27.76 -7.34 1.86
N ILE A 7 27.83 -6.24 2.63
CA ILE A 7 26.75 -5.80 3.52
C ILE A 7 25.47 -5.55 2.70
N ASN A 8 25.58 -4.87 1.56
CA ASN A 8 24.43 -4.64 0.68
C ASN A 8 23.84 -5.95 0.14
N ILE A 9 24.65 -6.93 -0.21
CA ILE A 9 24.18 -8.27 -0.60
C ILE A 9 23.42 -8.95 0.56
N VAL A 10 23.96 -8.89 1.79
CA VAL A 10 23.27 -9.46 2.97
C VAL A 10 21.97 -8.74 3.27
N LYS A 11 21.94 -7.42 3.15
CA LYS A 11 20.78 -6.57 3.39
C LYS A 11 19.66 -6.82 2.37
N ASN A 12 20.00 -6.94 1.09
CA ASN A 12 19.09 -7.05 -0.04
C ASN A 12 19.09 -8.44 -0.69
N PHE A 13 19.46 -9.50 0.07
CA PHE A 13 19.72 -10.83 -0.49
C PHE A 13 18.56 -11.41 -1.31
N ARG A 14 17.32 -11.07 -0.98
CA ARG A 14 16.11 -11.61 -1.64
C ARG A 14 15.87 -11.07 -3.05
N GLN A 15 16.56 -10.00 -3.44
CA GLN A 15 16.54 -9.49 -4.82
C GLN A 15 17.32 -10.40 -5.79
N TYR A 16 18.11 -11.35 -5.27
CA TYR A 16 18.95 -12.23 -6.07
C TYR A 16 18.29 -13.58 -6.33
N LYS A 17 18.52 -14.15 -7.54
CA LYS A 17 17.91 -15.42 -7.98
C LYS A 17 18.19 -16.62 -7.05
N HIS A 18 19.31 -16.60 -6.31
CA HIS A 18 19.72 -17.61 -5.32
C HIS A 18 19.91 -16.96 -3.94
N ALA A 19 18.88 -16.30 -3.45
CA ALA A 19 18.87 -15.43 -2.30
C ALA A 19 19.65 -15.96 -1.08
N LEU A 20 19.34 -17.15 -0.59
CA LEU A 20 19.97 -17.72 0.61
C LEU A 20 21.46 -18.02 0.40
N ASN A 21 21.82 -18.55 -0.76
CA ASN A 21 23.23 -18.88 -1.06
C ASN A 21 24.08 -17.60 -1.13
N TYR A 22 23.56 -16.53 -1.74
CA TYR A 22 24.26 -15.25 -1.79
C TYR A 22 24.42 -14.64 -0.40
N LYS A 23 23.37 -14.67 0.44
CA LYS A 23 23.44 -14.22 1.83
C LYS A 23 24.51 -14.97 2.63
N GLN A 24 24.46 -16.32 2.58
CA GLN A 24 25.41 -17.18 3.29
C GLN A 24 26.85 -16.94 2.85
N SER A 25 27.08 -16.87 1.53
CA SER A 25 28.43 -16.61 0.99
C SER A 25 28.94 -15.24 1.40
N ALA A 26 28.10 -14.21 1.33
CA ALA A 26 28.49 -12.85 1.75
C ALA A 26 28.80 -12.79 3.26
N LEU A 27 27.98 -13.43 4.11
CA LEU A 27 28.23 -13.54 5.56
C LEU A 27 29.48 -14.31 5.88
N ALA A 28 29.77 -15.41 5.17
CA ALA A 28 31.00 -16.17 5.37
C ALA A 28 32.24 -15.31 5.11
N VAL A 29 32.22 -14.51 4.03
CA VAL A 29 33.32 -13.59 3.72
C VAL A 29 33.43 -12.45 4.76
N LEU A 30 32.32 -11.87 5.20
CA LEU A 30 32.31 -10.83 6.24
C LEU A 30 32.81 -11.38 7.57
N ASN A 31 32.41 -12.59 7.99
CA ASN A 31 32.90 -13.24 9.19
C ASN A 31 34.41 -13.52 9.14
N SER A 32 34.94 -13.95 7.98
CA SER A 32 36.37 -14.13 7.80
C SER A 32 37.19 -12.83 7.93
N ARG A 33 36.52 -11.68 7.80
CA ARG A 33 37.09 -10.34 7.99
C ARG A 33 36.82 -9.76 9.38
N GLY A 34 36.23 -10.56 10.29
CA GLY A 34 35.95 -10.13 11.67
C GLY A 34 34.62 -9.37 11.83
N ILE A 35 33.78 -9.32 10.79
CA ILE A 35 32.47 -8.62 10.84
C ILE A 35 31.38 -9.67 10.98
N SER A 36 30.74 -9.76 12.15
CA SER A 36 29.68 -10.71 12.44
C SER A 36 28.29 -10.19 12.01
N GLU A 37 27.37 -11.10 11.70
CA GLU A 37 25.95 -10.73 11.42
C GLU A 37 25.31 -10.00 12.63
N LEU A 38 25.67 -10.38 13.86
CA LEU A 38 25.18 -9.75 15.08
C LEU A 38 25.65 -8.29 15.17
N GLU A 39 26.91 -8.03 14.85
CA GLU A 39 27.49 -6.70 14.87
C GLU A 39 26.83 -5.79 13.83
N LEU A 40 26.58 -6.30 12.62
CA LEU A 40 25.85 -5.60 11.57
C LEU A 40 24.38 -5.32 11.93
N LYS A 41 23.73 -6.20 12.69
CA LYS A 41 22.40 -5.95 13.23
C LYS A 41 22.39 -4.87 14.30
N MET A 42 23.38 -4.88 15.18
CA MET A 42 23.51 -3.91 16.28
C MET A 42 23.90 -2.52 15.76
N SER A 43 24.72 -2.42 14.71
CA SER A 43 25.08 -1.15 14.07
C SER A 43 23.94 -0.57 13.21
N GLY A 44 22.92 -1.35 12.89
CA GLY A 44 21.84 -0.95 11.98
C GLY A 44 22.17 -1.08 10.50
N ASP A 45 23.34 -1.60 10.13
CA ASP A 45 23.77 -1.74 8.73
C ASP A 45 22.89 -2.69 7.92
N LEU A 46 22.19 -3.63 8.59
CA LEU A 46 21.24 -4.54 7.95
C LEU A 46 19.81 -4.03 7.90
N LEU A 47 19.53 -2.84 8.45
CA LEU A 47 18.20 -2.23 8.34
C LEU A 47 17.92 -1.82 6.89
N ASN A 48 16.92 -2.43 6.29
CA ASN A 48 16.44 -2.03 4.98
C ASN A 48 15.34 -0.96 5.14
N LEU A 49 15.76 0.29 5.30
CA LEU A 49 14.84 1.43 5.50
C LEU A 49 13.80 1.54 4.39
N ASN A 50 14.17 1.25 3.15
CA ASN A 50 13.22 1.27 2.03
C ASN A 50 12.13 0.20 2.20
N TYR A 51 12.52 -0.99 2.64
CA TYR A 51 11.56 -2.06 2.94
C TYR A 51 10.64 -1.69 4.11
N GLU A 52 11.17 -1.16 5.19
CA GLU A 52 10.38 -0.73 6.35
C GLU A 52 9.40 0.39 5.99
N HIS A 53 9.84 1.38 5.21
CA HIS A 53 8.97 2.43 4.67
C HIS A 53 7.89 1.87 3.74
N ALA A 54 8.23 0.91 2.88
CA ALA A 54 7.25 0.23 2.04
C ALA A 54 6.22 -0.54 2.87
N VAL A 55 6.64 -1.27 3.91
CA VAL A 55 5.74 -1.96 4.85
C VAL A 55 4.80 -0.97 5.54
N GLN A 56 5.31 0.17 6.00
CA GLN A 56 4.47 1.20 6.63
C GLN A 56 3.42 1.74 5.65
N HIS A 57 3.81 2.06 4.41
CA HIS A 57 2.87 2.51 3.38
C HIS A 57 1.84 1.45 2.99
N TYR A 58 2.21 0.17 3.02
CA TYR A 58 1.26 -0.93 2.84
C TYR A 58 0.23 -0.98 3.98
N ILE A 59 0.66 -0.86 5.24
CA ILE A 59 -0.24 -0.82 6.40
C ILE A 59 -1.19 0.38 6.28
N ASP A 60 -0.66 1.55 6.00
CA ASP A 60 -1.44 2.79 5.81
C ASP A 60 -2.43 2.66 4.64
N PHE A 61 -2.03 2.01 3.54
CA PHE A 61 -2.94 1.69 2.42
C PHE A 61 -4.08 0.79 2.88
N LYS A 62 -3.78 -0.27 3.63
CA LYS A 62 -4.76 -1.25 4.12
C LYS A 62 -5.79 -0.60 5.04
N GLU A 63 -5.36 0.27 5.96
CA GLU A 63 -6.23 1.00 6.87
C GLU A 63 -7.08 2.07 6.15
N ASN A 64 -6.45 2.94 5.36
CA ASN A 64 -7.16 3.98 4.62
C ASN A 64 -8.15 3.39 3.61
N SER A 65 -7.78 2.30 2.94
CA SER A 65 -8.68 1.62 2.00
C SER A 65 -9.85 0.92 2.71
N LYS A 66 -9.69 0.47 3.96
CA LYS A 66 -10.80 -0.05 4.77
C LYS A 66 -11.82 1.05 5.09
N LEU A 67 -11.33 2.22 5.50
CA LEU A 67 -12.18 3.40 5.72
C LEU A 67 -12.86 3.85 4.42
N GLY A 68 -12.13 3.88 3.31
CA GLY A 68 -12.66 4.19 1.99
C GLY A 68 -13.79 3.24 1.58
N LEU A 69 -13.65 1.92 1.86
CA LEU A 69 -14.69 0.95 1.58
C LEU A 69 -15.96 1.23 2.39
N ALA A 70 -15.83 1.55 3.68
CA ALA A 70 -16.98 1.88 4.52
C ALA A 70 -17.70 3.14 4.01
N LEU A 71 -16.95 4.21 3.70
CA LEU A 71 -17.51 5.46 3.16
C LEU A 71 -18.20 5.25 1.81
N ASN A 72 -17.58 4.47 0.91
CA ASN A 72 -18.19 4.15 -0.40
C ASN A 72 -19.50 3.39 -0.24
N SER A 73 -19.57 2.40 0.65
CA SER A 73 -20.77 1.64 0.93
C SER A 73 -21.89 2.53 1.50
N VAL A 74 -21.55 3.39 2.46
CA VAL A 74 -22.51 4.36 3.03
C VAL A 74 -23.01 5.33 1.95
N CYS A 75 -22.12 5.83 1.09
CA CYS A 75 -22.49 6.73 -0.01
C CYS A 75 -23.48 6.08 -0.97
N ILE A 76 -23.25 4.82 -1.35
CA ILE A 76 -24.14 4.06 -2.23
C ILE A 76 -25.52 3.87 -1.57
N VAL A 77 -25.57 3.44 -0.31
CA VAL A 77 -26.81 3.20 0.43
C VAL A 77 -27.62 4.51 0.57
N LEU A 78 -26.98 5.60 0.95
CA LEU A 78 -27.63 6.89 1.09
C LEU A 78 -28.07 7.47 -0.26
N GLY A 79 -27.26 7.33 -1.29
CA GLY A 79 -27.58 7.81 -2.64
C GLY A 79 -28.78 7.08 -3.23
N LEU A 80 -28.76 5.74 -3.22
CA LEU A 80 -29.88 4.92 -3.71
C LEU A 80 -31.13 5.09 -2.85
N GLY A 81 -30.97 5.10 -1.51
CA GLY A 81 -32.08 5.34 -0.58
C GLY A 81 -32.72 6.70 -0.80
N GLY A 82 -31.93 7.74 -1.02
CA GLY A 82 -32.41 9.08 -1.35
C GLY A 82 -33.24 9.11 -2.64
N LEU A 83 -32.77 8.44 -3.69
CA LEU A 83 -33.51 8.33 -4.96
C LEU A 83 -34.81 7.58 -4.80
N ILE A 84 -34.82 6.45 -4.10
CA ILE A 84 -36.02 5.65 -3.85
C ILE A 84 -37.05 6.45 -3.06
N LEU A 85 -36.68 7.11 -1.98
CA LEU A 85 -37.57 7.91 -1.14
C LEU A 85 -38.15 9.09 -1.91
N ASN A 86 -37.34 9.77 -2.73
CA ASN A 86 -37.83 10.87 -3.55
C ASN A 86 -38.89 10.42 -4.55
N ASN A 87 -38.74 9.24 -5.16
CA ASN A 87 -39.68 8.69 -6.12
C ASN A 87 -40.98 8.10 -5.48
N ASN A 88 -40.92 7.73 -4.19
CA ASN A 88 -42.03 7.17 -3.46
C ASN A 88 -42.84 8.19 -2.61
N GLY A 89 -42.74 9.49 -2.94
CA GLY A 89 -43.58 10.51 -2.30
C GLY A 89 -42.97 11.11 -1.00
N PHE A 90 -41.71 10.84 -0.69
CA PHE A 90 -40.99 11.42 0.46
C PHE A 90 -39.87 12.38 0.02
N PRO A 91 -40.17 13.45 -0.76
CA PRO A 91 -39.14 14.25 -1.40
C PRO A 91 -38.21 14.99 -0.41
N VAL A 92 -38.72 15.40 0.75
CA VAL A 92 -37.92 16.10 1.76
C VAL A 92 -36.88 15.15 2.33
N VAL A 93 -37.25 13.95 2.74
CA VAL A 93 -36.39 12.93 3.28
C VAL A 93 -35.38 12.46 2.21
N GLY A 94 -35.83 12.22 0.99
CA GLY A 94 -35.01 11.82 -0.14
C GLY A 94 -33.89 12.84 -0.46
N LYS A 95 -34.24 14.15 -0.48
CA LYS A 95 -33.27 15.24 -0.67
C LYS A 95 -32.25 15.29 0.47
N THR A 96 -32.68 15.13 1.73
CA THR A 96 -31.77 15.10 2.89
C THR A 96 -30.76 13.97 2.76
N PHE A 97 -31.21 12.76 2.40
CA PHE A 97 -30.32 11.60 2.16
C PHE A 97 -29.31 11.89 1.03
N THR A 98 -29.75 12.52 -0.05
CA THR A 98 -28.87 12.88 -1.16
C THR A 98 -27.82 13.90 -0.74
N VAL A 99 -28.16 14.91 0.05
CA VAL A 99 -27.20 15.89 0.57
C VAL A 99 -26.15 15.22 1.46
N ILE A 100 -26.59 14.32 2.37
CA ILE A 100 -25.66 13.57 3.22
C ILE A 100 -24.76 12.68 2.35
N ALA A 101 -25.31 12.01 1.32
CA ALA A 101 -24.51 11.17 0.41
C ALA A 101 -23.41 11.99 -0.30
N VAL A 102 -23.71 13.22 -0.72
CA VAL A 102 -22.71 14.12 -1.32
C VAL A 102 -21.61 14.48 -0.33
N LEU A 103 -21.91 14.77 0.92
CA LEU A 103 -20.92 15.03 1.96
C LEU A 103 -20.03 13.81 2.19
N VAL A 104 -20.63 12.62 2.31
CA VAL A 104 -19.89 11.35 2.46
C VAL A 104 -19.00 11.09 1.24
N LEU A 105 -19.46 11.41 0.02
CA LEU A 105 -18.68 11.29 -1.20
C LEU A 105 -17.42 12.18 -1.17
N ILE A 106 -17.53 13.41 -0.67
CA ILE A 106 -16.37 14.31 -0.53
C ILE A 106 -15.34 13.69 0.42
N PHE A 107 -15.77 13.17 1.58
CA PHE A 107 -14.86 12.47 2.51
C PHE A 107 -14.25 11.23 1.88
N PHE A 108 -15.03 10.46 1.14
CA PHE A 108 -14.52 9.29 0.40
C PHE A 108 -13.41 9.69 -0.59
N LEU A 109 -13.58 10.78 -1.35
CA LEU A 109 -12.56 11.25 -2.30
C LEU A 109 -11.26 11.68 -1.60
N ILE A 110 -11.34 12.28 -0.42
CA ILE A 110 -10.16 12.63 0.38
C ILE A 110 -9.41 11.36 0.81
N VAL A 111 -10.14 10.38 1.32
CA VAL A 111 -9.57 9.08 1.74
C VAL A 111 -8.99 8.33 0.55
N LEU A 112 -9.68 8.33 -0.60
CA LEU A 112 -9.20 7.71 -1.85
C LEU A 112 -7.89 8.34 -2.31
N LYS A 113 -7.78 9.67 -2.30
CA LYS A 113 -6.53 10.38 -2.62
C LYS A 113 -5.38 9.95 -1.71
N LYS A 114 -5.63 9.81 -0.39
CA LYS A 114 -4.64 9.34 0.58
C LYS A 114 -4.24 7.89 0.33
N THR A 115 -5.21 7.03 0.01
CA THR A 115 -4.98 5.62 -0.33
C THR A 115 -4.08 5.49 -1.57
N ILE A 116 -4.36 6.25 -2.63
CA ILE A 116 -3.56 6.28 -3.87
C ILE A 116 -2.14 6.80 -3.60
N LYS A 117 -2.00 7.82 -2.74
CA LYS A 117 -0.68 8.34 -2.34
C LYS A 117 0.14 7.26 -1.64
N ASN A 118 -0.43 6.54 -0.67
CA ASN A 118 0.26 5.46 0.02
C ASN A 118 0.68 4.34 -0.93
N GLN A 119 -0.18 4.00 -1.89
CA GLN A 119 0.14 3.04 -2.94
C GLN A 119 1.32 3.51 -3.80
N SER A 120 1.32 4.76 -4.25
CA SER A 120 2.43 5.32 -5.03
C SER A 120 3.74 5.28 -4.25
N SER A 121 3.73 5.78 -3.00
CA SER A 121 4.91 5.79 -2.13
C SER A 121 5.44 4.38 -1.85
N PHE A 122 4.56 3.39 -1.69
CA PHE A 122 4.95 1.99 -1.56
C PHE A 122 5.81 1.52 -2.74
N TYR A 123 5.36 1.75 -3.97
CA TYR A 123 6.08 1.34 -5.16
C TYR A 123 7.34 2.19 -5.41
N ASP A 124 7.32 3.46 -5.02
CA ASP A 124 8.50 4.34 -5.10
C ASP A 124 9.64 3.82 -4.21
N PHE A 125 9.33 3.38 -2.97
CA PHE A 125 10.33 2.78 -2.07
C PHE A 125 10.84 1.41 -2.53
N LEU A 126 10.04 0.67 -3.28
CA LEU A 126 10.47 -0.60 -3.87
C LEU A 126 11.21 -0.43 -5.20
N GLU A 127 11.36 0.81 -5.70
CA GLU A 127 11.96 1.12 -7.00
C GLU A 127 11.28 0.41 -8.19
N VAL A 128 10.01 0.02 -7.99
CA VAL A 128 9.19 -0.61 -9.03
C VAL A 128 8.44 0.44 -9.81
N LYS A 129 8.60 0.44 -11.14
CA LYS A 129 7.84 1.34 -12.02
C LYS A 129 6.35 1.04 -11.89
N PHE A 130 5.63 1.91 -11.22
CA PHE A 130 4.20 1.83 -11.07
C PHE A 130 3.50 2.84 -12.00
N PHE A 131 2.39 2.40 -12.60
CA PHE A 131 1.59 3.25 -13.48
C PHE A 131 0.80 4.27 -12.65
N ASN A 132 1.42 5.41 -12.37
CA ASN A 132 0.85 6.46 -11.52
C ASN A 132 0.05 7.48 -12.34
N LYS A 133 -1.10 7.07 -12.88
CA LYS A 133 -2.10 8.03 -13.38
C LYS A 133 -3.23 8.10 -12.34
N ALA A 134 -3.00 8.87 -11.27
CA ALA A 134 -3.92 9.04 -10.15
C ALA A 134 -5.36 9.33 -10.61
N PHE A 135 -5.55 10.11 -11.67
CA PHE A 135 -6.87 10.40 -12.23
C PHE A 135 -7.60 9.16 -12.75
N ILE A 136 -6.88 8.28 -13.48
CA ILE A 136 -7.48 7.02 -13.98
C ILE A 136 -7.77 6.07 -12.81
N GLN A 137 -6.90 6.03 -11.81
CA GLN A 137 -7.12 5.23 -10.61
C GLN A 137 -8.34 5.71 -9.81
N ILE A 138 -8.59 7.03 -9.74
CA ILE A 138 -9.79 7.59 -9.12
C ILE A 138 -11.03 7.17 -9.91
N LEU A 139 -11.03 7.32 -11.24
CA LEU A 139 -12.16 6.95 -12.09
C LEU A 139 -12.52 5.46 -12.03
N ILE A 140 -11.52 4.59 -12.03
CA ILE A 140 -11.71 3.14 -11.93
C ILE A 140 -12.07 2.75 -10.49
N GLY A 141 -11.44 3.38 -9.49
CA GLY A 141 -11.62 3.05 -8.08
C GLY A 141 -13.01 3.37 -7.55
N MET A 142 -13.65 4.45 -7.99
CA MET A 142 -14.96 4.86 -7.45
C MET A 142 -16.08 3.81 -7.61
N PRO A 143 -16.38 3.28 -8.83
CA PRO A 143 -17.49 2.35 -9.01
C PRO A 143 -17.20 0.95 -8.49
N ILE A 144 -15.93 0.54 -8.45
CA ILE A 144 -15.53 -0.84 -8.10
C ILE A 144 -14.49 -0.87 -6.97
N PHE A 145 -14.59 0.05 -6.03
CA PHE A 145 -13.59 0.25 -4.98
C PHE A 145 -13.28 -1.03 -4.18
N TYR A 146 -14.25 -1.91 -3.99
CA TYR A 146 -14.03 -3.20 -3.32
C TYR A 146 -12.99 -4.07 -4.08
N PHE A 147 -13.16 -4.20 -5.40
CA PHE A 147 -12.26 -5.00 -6.24
C PHE A 147 -10.88 -4.34 -6.36
N TYR A 148 -10.85 -3.02 -6.52
CA TYR A 148 -9.62 -2.23 -6.50
C TYR A 148 -8.83 -2.49 -5.22
N ARG A 149 -9.47 -2.36 -4.05
CA ARG A 149 -8.85 -2.60 -2.76
C ARG A 149 -8.31 -4.02 -2.64
N LYS A 150 -9.13 -5.04 -2.94
CA LYS A 150 -8.75 -6.45 -2.85
C LYS A 150 -7.54 -6.75 -3.73
N TYR A 151 -7.57 -6.33 -4.98
CA TYR A 151 -6.49 -6.55 -5.94
C TYR A 151 -5.17 -5.94 -5.45
N PHE A 152 -5.18 -4.69 -4.99
CA PHE A 152 -3.95 -4.03 -4.59
C PHE A 152 -3.41 -4.52 -3.24
N ILE A 153 -4.24 -4.91 -2.29
CA ILE A 153 -3.75 -5.57 -1.07
C ILE A 153 -2.98 -6.83 -1.43
N THR A 154 -3.57 -7.73 -2.22
CA THR A 154 -2.92 -8.98 -2.63
C THR A 154 -1.62 -8.70 -3.38
N LYS A 155 -1.63 -7.78 -4.34
CA LYS A 155 -0.46 -7.45 -5.14
C LYS A 155 0.68 -6.85 -4.32
N MET A 156 0.38 -5.91 -3.41
CA MET A 156 1.38 -5.32 -2.52
C MET A 156 1.96 -6.36 -1.55
N GLU A 157 1.14 -7.30 -1.04
CA GLU A 157 1.62 -8.42 -0.21
C GLU A 157 2.56 -9.34 -1.00
N GLU A 158 2.21 -9.69 -2.24
CA GLU A 158 3.07 -10.48 -3.12
C GLU A 158 4.41 -9.79 -3.40
N ASP A 159 4.38 -8.48 -3.67
CA ASP A 159 5.57 -7.70 -3.98
C ASP A 159 6.45 -7.50 -2.72
N LEU A 160 5.87 -7.34 -1.53
CA LEU A 160 6.61 -7.37 -0.26
C LEU A 160 7.28 -8.74 -0.06
N ASN A 161 6.56 -9.82 -0.27
CA ASN A 161 7.08 -11.18 -0.07
C ASN A 161 8.23 -11.55 -1.02
N LYS A 162 8.35 -10.86 -2.17
CA LYS A 162 9.49 -11.04 -3.09
C LYS A 162 10.77 -10.35 -2.57
N ILE A 163 10.60 -9.32 -1.73
CA ILE A 163 11.70 -8.47 -1.26
C ILE A 163 12.02 -8.75 0.22
N ALA A 164 11.03 -9.17 1.00
CA ALA A 164 11.17 -9.58 2.40
C ALA A 164 11.82 -10.98 2.55
#